data_bc515ac0588a1395fd214c3069af0f69
#
_entry.id   bc515ac0588a1395fd214c3069af0f69
#
_cell.length_a   1.000
_cell.length_b   1.000
_cell.length_c   1.000
_cell.angle_alpha   90.00
_cell.angle_beta   90.00
_cell.angle_gamma   90.00
#
_symmetry.space_group_name_H-M   'P 1'
#
loop_
_entity.id
_entity.type
_entity.pdbx_description
1 polymer ?
#
loop_
_entity_poly.entity_id
_entity_poly.type
_entity_poly.pdbx_seq_one_letter_code
_entity_poly.pdbx_strand_id
1 'polypeptide(L)'
;KHSEELAALDCIDAGKPITECLNTDLPATIDTFYWYAEAIDKLFGKIAPTSHQELGLIVHEPIGVVGAVLPWNFPAQMFAWKVAPALAVGNSVIVKPAE
;
A
#
# COMPACT_ATOMS: atom_id res chain seq x y z
N LYS A 1 -2.44 18.16 -2.09
CA LYS A 1 -2.11 19.49 -1.52
C LYS A 1 -0.60 19.77 -1.57
N HIS A 2 0.27 18.76 -1.40
CA HIS A 2 1.74 18.86 -1.39
C HIS A 2 2.39 18.11 -2.55
N SER A 3 1.69 17.96 -3.67
CA SER A 3 2.16 17.13 -4.79
C SER A 3 3.46 17.62 -5.41
N GLU A 4 3.60 18.92 -5.60
CA GLU A 4 4.82 19.49 -6.17
C GLU A 4 6.03 19.32 -5.24
N GLU A 5 5.81 19.51 -3.93
CA GLU A 5 6.84 19.33 -2.91
C GLU A 5 7.31 17.87 -2.83
N LEU A 6 6.39 16.92 -2.80
CA LEU A 6 6.70 15.49 -2.77
C LEU A 6 7.39 15.03 -4.06
N ALA A 7 6.95 15.51 -5.23
CA ALA A 7 7.60 15.20 -6.48
C ALA A 7 9.03 15.79 -6.57
N ALA A 8 9.25 16.97 -6.01
CA ALA A 8 10.58 17.56 -5.93
C ALA A 8 11.50 16.74 -5.02
N LEU A 9 11.00 16.24 -3.88
CA LEU A 9 11.76 15.36 -2.99
C LEU A 9 12.10 14.04 -3.68
N ASP A 10 11.14 13.38 -4.34
CA ASP A 10 11.39 12.16 -5.11
C ASP A 10 12.42 12.38 -6.23
N CYS A 11 12.34 13.52 -6.93
CA CYS A 11 13.28 13.90 -7.97
C CYS A 11 14.71 14.03 -7.44
N ILE A 12 14.89 14.69 -6.30
CA ILE A 12 16.19 14.88 -5.66
C ILE A 12 16.76 13.57 -5.13
N ASP A 13 15.92 12.78 -4.47
CA ASP A 13 16.30 11.55 -3.80
C ASP A 13 16.65 10.42 -4.80
N ALA A 14 15.80 10.23 -5.80
CA ALA A 14 15.98 9.17 -6.80
C ALA A 14 16.78 9.59 -8.04
N GLY A 15 17.08 10.88 -8.21
CA GLY A 15 17.78 11.40 -9.40
C GLY A 15 16.95 11.30 -10.69
N LYS A 16 15.62 11.36 -10.60
CA LYS A 16 14.68 11.23 -11.72
C LYS A 16 14.29 12.61 -12.28
N PRO A 17 13.85 12.70 -13.56
CA PRO A 17 13.29 13.93 -14.09
C PRO A 17 12.05 14.38 -13.31
N ILE A 18 11.97 15.65 -12.94
CA ILE A 18 10.84 16.22 -12.18
C ILE A 18 9.50 16.02 -12.90
N THR A 19 9.50 16.05 -14.23
CA THR A 19 8.29 15.82 -15.04
C THR A 19 7.75 14.41 -14.88
N GLU A 20 8.62 13.42 -14.68
CA GLU A 20 8.22 12.03 -14.46
C GLU A 20 7.66 11.85 -13.04
N CYS A 21 8.32 12.45 -12.05
CA CYS A 21 7.83 12.43 -10.67
C CYS A 21 6.44 13.09 -10.53
N LEU A 22 6.22 14.22 -11.21
CA LEU A 22 4.95 14.96 -11.18
C LEU A 22 3.82 14.26 -11.96
N ASN A 23 4.12 13.73 -13.14
CA ASN A 23 3.08 13.29 -14.07
C ASN A 23 2.82 11.78 -14.02
N THR A 24 3.72 11.02 -13.40
CA THR A 24 3.62 9.55 -13.36
C THR A 24 3.71 9.02 -11.94
N ASP A 25 4.82 9.24 -11.24
CA ASP A 25 5.10 8.56 -9.98
C ASP A 25 4.16 8.98 -8.85
N LEU A 26 3.95 10.28 -8.70
CA LEU A 26 3.10 10.79 -7.65
C LEU A 26 1.61 10.54 -7.90
N PRO A 27 1.05 10.71 -9.10
CA PRO A 27 -0.30 10.25 -9.41
C PRO A 27 -0.50 8.77 -9.11
N ALA A 28 0.39 7.89 -9.58
CA ALA A 28 0.32 6.45 -9.30
C ALA A 28 0.41 6.12 -7.81
N THR A 29 1.19 6.89 -7.05
CA THR A 29 1.27 6.79 -5.58
C THR A 29 -0.08 7.09 -4.93
N ILE A 30 -0.71 8.19 -5.33
CA ILE A 30 -2.03 8.63 -4.83
C ILE A 30 -3.11 7.61 -5.19
N ASP A 31 -3.14 7.18 -6.46
CA ASP A 31 -4.10 6.19 -6.96
C ASP A 31 -3.99 4.85 -6.22
N THR A 32 -2.79 4.46 -5.84
CA THR A 32 -2.57 3.25 -5.02
C THR A 32 -3.29 3.34 -3.68
N PHE A 33 -3.21 4.47 -2.97
CA PHE A 33 -3.93 4.66 -1.70
C PHE A 33 -5.45 4.64 -1.90
N TYR A 34 -5.94 5.32 -2.92
CA TYR A 34 -7.37 5.30 -3.23
C TYR A 34 -7.86 3.90 -3.56
N TRP A 35 -7.12 3.18 -4.40
CA TRP A 35 -7.48 1.82 -4.79
C TRP A 35 -7.61 0.88 -3.59
N TYR A 36 -6.64 0.89 -2.67
CA TYR A 36 -6.70 0.05 -1.47
C TYR A 36 -7.77 0.51 -0.47
N ALA A 37 -8.02 1.80 -0.36
CA ALA A 37 -9.11 2.33 0.46
C ALA A 37 -10.49 1.87 -0.06
N GLU A 38 -10.67 1.81 -1.38
CA GLU A 38 -11.89 1.34 -2.02
C GLU A 38 -12.00 -0.19 -2.08
N ALA A 39 -10.89 -0.91 -1.98
CA ALA A 39 -10.86 -2.38 -2.03
C ALA A 39 -11.22 -3.05 -0.70
N ILE A 40 -11.15 -2.34 0.42
CA ILE A 40 -11.25 -2.93 1.76
C ILE A 40 -12.61 -3.60 2.00
N ASP A 41 -13.71 -3.06 1.51
CA ASP A 41 -15.05 -3.61 1.63
C ASP A 41 -15.32 -4.78 0.66
N LYS A 42 -14.33 -5.15 -0.16
CA LYS A 42 -14.40 -6.22 -1.16
C LYS A 42 -13.57 -7.45 -0.77
N LEU A 43 -12.97 -7.44 0.40
CA LEU A 43 -12.25 -8.59 0.97
C LEU A 43 -13.24 -9.48 1.74
N PHE A 44 -13.87 -10.39 1.02
CA PHE A 44 -14.85 -11.30 1.60
C PHE A 44 -14.18 -12.50 2.26
N GLY A 45 -14.73 -12.95 3.39
CA GLY A 45 -14.46 -14.27 3.95
C GLY A 45 -15.06 -15.38 3.08
N LYS A 46 -14.79 -16.62 3.45
CA LYS A 46 -15.30 -17.80 2.74
C LYS A 46 -16.04 -18.72 3.71
N ILE A 47 -16.97 -19.48 3.17
CA ILE A 47 -17.61 -20.58 3.88
C ILE A 47 -16.88 -21.87 3.49
N ALA A 48 -16.36 -22.59 4.49
CA ALA A 48 -15.71 -23.86 4.26
C ALA A 48 -16.75 -24.97 4.07
N PRO A 49 -16.50 -25.98 3.23
CA PRO A 49 -17.36 -27.15 3.13
C PRO A 49 -17.26 -27.97 4.42
N THR A 50 -18.40 -28.09 5.11
CA THR A 50 -18.54 -28.86 6.36
C THR A 50 -19.77 -29.76 6.27
N SER A 51 -20.10 -30.45 7.35
CA SER A 51 -21.33 -31.23 7.44
C SER A 51 -22.59 -30.34 7.50
N HIS A 52 -23.78 -30.93 7.29
CA HIS A 52 -25.03 -30.19 7.37
C HIS A 52 -25.35 -29.63 8.76
N GLN A 53 -24.62 -30.05 9.78
CA GLN A 53 -24.81 -29.64 11.18
C GLN A 53 -23.80 -28.62 11.65
N GLU A 54 -22.84 -28.22 10.77
CA GLU A 54 -21.72 -27.33 11.11
C GLU A 54 -21.59 -26.19 10.09
N LEU A 55 -21.19 -25.04 10.55
CA LEU A 55 -20.84 -23.87 9.72
C LEU A 55 -19.39 -23.51 9.93
N GLY A 56 -18.56 -23.75 8.93
CA GLY A 56 -17.15 -23.34 8.93
C GLY A 56 -16.98 -21.99 8.21
N LEU A 57 -16.42 -21.00 8.90
CA LEU A 57 -16.11 -19.70 8.33
C LEU A 57 -14.61 -19.53 8.20
N ILE A 58 -14.15 -19.02 7.05
CA ILE A 58 -12.77 -18.57 6.83
C ILE A 58 -12.80 -17.05 6.86
N VAL A 59 -12.21 -16.47 7.88
CA VAL A 59 -12.12 -15.02 8.06
C VAL A 59 -10.69 -14.53 7.85
N HIS A 60 -10.53 -13.28 7.41
CA HIS A 60 -9.25 -12.62 7.32
C HIS A 60 -9.07 -11.73 8.55
N GLU A 61 -7.91 -11.84 9.20
CA GLU A 61 -7.54 -11.03 10.36
C GLU A 61 -6.20 -10.35 10.11
N PRO A 62 -5.96 -9.15 10.69
CA PRO A 62 -4.66 -8.51 10.63
C PRO A 62 -3.57 -9.41 11.23
N ILE A 63 -2.43 -9.50 10.54
CA ILE A 63 -1.27 -10.25 11.07
C ILE A 63 -0.58 -9.53 12.23
N GLY A 64 -0.82 -8.22 12.37
CA GLY A 64 -0.27 -7.36 13.42
C GLY A 64 0.71 -6.33 12.89
N VAL A 65 2.00 -6.43 13.22
CA VAL A 65 3.03 -5.50 12.78
C VAL A 65 3.76 -6.03 11.55
N VAL A 66 3.77 -5.24 10.48
CA VAL A 66 4.40 -5.55 9.19
C VAL A 66 5.65 -4.69 9.01
N GLY A 67 6.79 -5.30 8.71
CA GLY A 67 8.01 -4.60 8.30
C GLY A 67 8.05 -4.41 6.78
N ALA A 68 8.15 -3.16 6.33
CA ALA A 68 8.29 -2.80 4.93
C ALA A 68 9.68 -2.23 4.65
N VAL A 69 10.52 -2.99 3.92
CA VAL A 69 11.83 -2.53 3.43
C VAL A 69 11.67 -2.05 2.01
N LEU A 70 12.02 -0.79 1.75
CA LEU A 70 11.76 -0.12 0.49
C LEU A 70 13.04 0.09 -0.32
N PRO A 71 12.99 -0.09 -1.65
CA PRO A 71 14.08 0.29 -2.55
C PRO A 71 14.09 1.80 -2.82
N TRP A 72 15.18 2.27 -3.42
CA TRP A 72 15.45 3.71 -3.68
C TRP A 72 14.86 4.24 -4.98
N ASN A 73 14.50 3.37 -5.93
CA ASN A 73 14.25 3.79 -7.33
C ASN A 73 12.86 4.40 -7.58
N PHE A 74 11.90 4.20 -6.67
CA PHE A 74 10.56 4.82 -6.68
C PHE A 74 10.11 5.08 -5.24
N PRO A 75 10.68 6.08 -4.55
CA PRO A 75 10.50 6.21 -3.09
C PRO A 75 9.05 6.29 -2.65
N ALA A 76 8.28 7.26 -3.15
CA ALA A 76 6.87 7.44 -2.77
C ALA A 76 5.98 6.28 -3.25
N GLN A 77 6.21 5.78 -4.46
CA GLN A 77 5.40 4.70 -5.03
C GLN A 77 5.63 3.37 -4.31
N MET A 78 6.88 3.02 -4.01
CA MET A 78 7.20 1.81 -3.25
C MET A 78 6.66 1.87 -1.81
N PHE A 79 6.67 3.06 -1.22
CA PHE A 79 6.00 3.30 0.05
C PHE A 79 4.50 2.96 -0.04
N ALA A 80 3.80 3.55 -1.01
CA ALA A 80 2.37 3.31 -1.22
C ALA A 80 2.06 1.82 -1.45
N TRP A 81 2.82 1.14 -2.30
CA TRP A 81 2.60 -0.28 -2.63
C TRP A 81 2.74 -1.24 -1.44
N LYS A 82 3.48 -0.88 -0.41
CA LYS A 82 3.66 -1.70 0.78
C LYS A 82 2.76 -1.26 1.94
N VAL A 83 2.63 0.04 2.12
CA VAL A 83 1.92 0.60 3.28
C VAL A 83 0.41 0.60 3.08
N ALA A 84 -0.07 0.98 1.89
CA ALA A 84 -1.49 1.05 1.63
C ALA A 84 -2.23 -0.29 1.85
N PRO A 85 -1.80 -1.44 1.25
CA PRO A 85 -2.45 -2.71 1.48
C PRO A 85 -2.35 -3.18 2.94
N ALA A 86 -1.21 -2.95 3.59
CA ALA A 86 -1.03 -3.38 4.97
C ALA A 86 -1.94 -2.64 5.94
N LEU A 87 -2.06 -1.31 5.78
CA LEU A 87 -2.97 -0.50 6.60
C LEU A 87 -4.45 -0.78 6.28
N ALA A 88 -4.79 -0.98 5.02
CA ALA A 88 -6.16 -1.24 4.59
C ALA A 88 -6.77 -2.47 5.29
N VAL A 89 -5.97 -3.50 5.56
CA VAL A 89 -6.41 -4.71 6.26
C VAL A 89 -6.15 -4.67 7.77
N GLY A 90 -5.88 -3.50 8.35
CA GLY A 90 -5.81 -3.28 9.79
C GLY A 90 -4.47 -3.58 10.45
N ASN A 91 -3.38 -3.75 9.68
CA ASN A 91 -2.05 -3.94 10.26
C ASN A 91 -1.39 -2.60 10.65
N SER A 92 -0.44 -2.67 11.60
CA SER A 92 0.52 -1.60 11.82
C SER A 92 1.75 -1.82 10.93
N VAL A 93 2.41 -0.72 10.50
CA VAL A 93 3.54 -0.83 9.57
C VAL A 93 4.76 -0.08 10.11
N ILE A 94 5.90 -0.76 10.09
CA ILE A 94 7.22 -0.15 10.29
C ILE A 94 7.90 -0.07 8.94
N VAL A 95 8.32 1.12 8.55
CA VAL A 95 8.96 1.35 7.25
C VAL A 95 10.46 1.60 7.43
N LYS A 96 11.26 0.82 6.70
CA LYS A 96 12.70 1.09 6.52
C LYS A 96 12.90 1.61 5.09
N PRO A 97 13.10 2.91 4.88
CA PRO A 97 13.41 3.46 3.55
C PRO A 97 14.80 3.00 3.09
N ALA A 98 15.11 3.23 1.83
CA ALA A 98 16.47 3.08 1.31
C ALA A 98 17.42 4.11 1.94
N GLU A 99 18.73 3.89 1.78
CA GLU A 99 19.80 4.82 2.23
C GLU A 99 19.99 5.95 1.24
#